data_e94766fed21aa8637501755ad699f358
#
_entry.id   e94766fed21aa8637501755ad699f358
#
_cell.length_a   1.000
_cell.length_b   1.000
_cell.length_c   1.000
_cell.angle_alpha   90.00
_cell.angle_beta   90.00
_cell.angle_gamma   90.00
#
_symmetry.space_group_name_H-M   'P 1'
#
loop_
_entity.id
_entity.type
_entity.pdbx_description
1 polymer ?
#
loop_
_entity_poly.entity_id
_entity_poly.type
_entity_poly.pdbx_seq_one_letter_code
_entity_poly.pdbx_strand_id
1 'polypeptide(L)' 'PAEAAEEKTEFDVVLVDAGANKINVIKEVRGITGLGLKEAKDLVEAGGKVKEGASKADGEEMKKKLEAAGAKVELK' A
#
# COMPACT_ATOMS: atom_id res chain seq x y z
N PRO A 1 9.14 8.57 25.15
CA PRO A 1 8.20 7.52 25.42
C PRO A 1 7.20 7.34 24.29
N ALA A 2 6.04 6.87 24.64
CA ALA A 2 5.04 6.49 23.64
C ALA A 2 4.63 7.64 22.73
N GLU A 3 4.77 8.83 23.19
CA GLU A 3 4.40 10.00 22.38
C GLU A 3 5.16 10.06 21.08
N ALA A 4 6.40 9.62 21.09
CA ALA A 4 7.19 9.67 19.88
C ALA A 4 6.54 8.85 18.78
N ALA A 5 5.98 7.70 19.14
CA ALA A 5 5.28 6.88 18.18
C ALA A 5 3.97 7.52 17.75
N GLU A 6 3.30 8.19 18.67
CA GLU A 6 2.05 8.83 18.37
C GLU A 6 2.20 10.03 17.45
N GLU A 7 3.39 10.62 17.47
CA GLU A 7 3.65 11.78 16.63
C GLU A 7 4.04 11.41 15.22
N LYS A 8 4.14 10.13 14.93
CA LYS A 8 4.43 9.72 13.59
C LYS A 8 3.25 10.09 12.68
N THR A 9 3.49 10.99 11.76
CA THR A 9 2.46 11.49 10.86
C THR A 9 2.57 10.90 9.49
N GLU A 10 3.65 10.18 9.22
CA GLU A 10 3.88 9.59 7.91
C GLU A 10 4.09 8.09 8.06
N PHE A 11 3.49 7.36 7.17
CA PHE A 11 3.56 5.90 7.18
C PHE A 11 3.92 5.41 5.81
N ASP A 12 4.61 4.28 5.77
CA ASP A 12 4.86 3.60 4.52
C ASP A 12 3.79 2.54 4.34
N VAL A 13 3.14 2.56 3.20
CA VAL A 13 2.15 1.54 2.85
C VAL A 13 2.90 0.42 2.17
N VAL A 14 2.99 -0.71 2.84
CA VAL A 14 3.78 -1.85 2.37
C VAL A 14 2.85 -2.98 1.94
N LEU A 15 3.01 -3.42 0.71
CA LEU A 15 2.26 -4.56 0.20
C LEU A 15 2.98 -5.83 0.63
N VAL A 16 2.31 -6.62 1.44
CA VAL A 16 2.88 -7.88 1.95
C VAL A 16 2.58 -9.02 1.00
N ASP A 17 1.37 -9.06 0.49
CA ASP A 17 0.94 -10.16 -0.38
C ASP A 17 -0.22 -9.66 -1.24
N ALA A 18 -0.14 -9.96 -2.52
CA ALA A 18 -1.19 -9.57 -3.45
C ALA A 18 -2.39 -10.53 -3.41
N GLY A 19 -2.20 -11.71 -2.86
CA GLY A 19 -3.27 -12.68 -2.80
C GLY A 19 -3.65 -13.24 -4.17
N ALA A 20 -4.88 -13.69 -4.28
CA ALA A 20 -5.35 -14.32 -5.50
C ALA A 20 -5.80 -13.32 -6.56
N ASN A 21 -6.06 -12.08 -6.18
CA ASN A 21 -6.61 -11.08 -7.10
C ASN A 21 -5.56 -10.07 -7.52
N LYS A 22 -4.45 -10.55 -8.06
CA LYS A 22 -3.35 -9.68 -8.44
C LYS A 22 -3.76 -8.58 -9.41
N ILE A 23 -4.63 -8.90 -10.35
CA ILE A 23 -5.06 -7.92 -11.35
C ILE A 23 -5.77 -6.75 -10.68
N ASN A 24 -6.66 -7.04 -9.74
CA ASN A 24 -7.36 -5.99 -9.00
C ASN A 24 -6.40 -5.18 -8.16
N VAL A 25 -5.44 -5.85 -7.52
CA VAL A 25 -4.44 -5.17 -6.71
C VAL A 25 -3.58 -4.27 -7.59
N ILE A 26 -3.20 -4.74 -8.76
CA ILE A 26 -2.42 -3.92 -9.70
C ILE A 26 -3.18 -2.66 -10.08
N LYS A 27 -4.47 -2.78 -10.35
CA LYS A 27 -5.30 -1.63 -10.69
C LYS A 27 -5.35 -0.64 -9.54
N GLU A 28 -5.51 -1.14 -8.31
CA GLU A 28 -5.56 -0.26 -7.15
C GLU A 28 -4.22 0.43 -6.94
N VAL A 29 -3.12 -0.30 -7.07
CA VAL A 29 -1.79 0.27 -6.92
C VAL A 29 -1.56 1.37 -7.96
N ARG A 30 -1.98 1.14 -9.19
CA ARG A 30 -1.84 2.15 -10.23
C ARG A 30 -2.64 3.41 -9.90
N GLY A 31 -3.86 3.22 -9.40
CA GLY A 31 -4.69 4.36 -9.03
C GLY A 31 -4.15 5.14 -7.85
N ILE A 32 -3.50 4.44 -6.92
CA ILE A 32 -2.95 5.07 -5.72
C ILE A 32 -1.63 5.77 -6.03
N THR A 33 -0.74 5.09 -6.74
CA THR A 33 0.63 5.56 -6.91
C THR A 33 0.86 6.29 -8.23
N GLY A 34 0.01 6.07 -9.21
CA GLY A 34 0.22 6.63 -10.53
C GLY A 34 1.30 5.94 -11.34
N LEU A 35 1.74 4.78 -10.90
CA LEU A 35 2.76 4.02 -11.62
C LEU A 35 2.21 3.44 -12.92
N GLY A 36 3.10 3.15 -13.83
CA GLY A 36 2.72 2.45 -15.04
C GLY A 36 2.32 1.01 -14.74
N LEU A 37 1.66 0.38 -15.72
CA LEU A 37 1.18 -0.99 -15.52
C LEU A 37 2.32 -1.94 -15.16
N LYS A 38 3.43 -1.84 -15.87
CA LYS A 38 4.56 -2.73 -15.64
C LYS A 38 5.14 -2.53 -14.25
N GLU A 39 5.31 -1.29 -13.84
CA GLU A 39 5.86 -0.99 -12.53
C GLU A 39 4.93 -1.43 -11.41
N ALA A 40 3.64 -1.19 -11.58
CA ALA A 40 2.67 -1.63 -10.61
C ALA A 40 2.64 -3.15 -10.50
N LYS A 41 2.73 -3.82 -11.64
CA LYS A 41 2.76 -5.28 -11.66
C LYS A 41 3.99 -5.81 -10.94
N ASP A 42 5.15 -5.24 -11.22
CA ASP A 42 6.38 -5.64 -10.56
C ASP A 42 6.27 -5.45 -9.05
N LEU A 43 5.75 -4.33 -8.62
CA LEU A 43 5.57 -4.05 -7.21
C LEU A 43 4.63 -5.05 -6.55
N VAL A 44 3.54 -5.36 -7.21
CA VAL A 44 2.55 -6.31 -6.68
C VAL A 44 3.15 -7.71 -6.58
N GLU A 45 3.92 -8.12 -7.58
CA GLU A 45 4.49 -9.46 -7.58
C GLU A 45 5.64 -9.59 -6.59
N ALA A 46 6.46 -8.57 -6.51
CA ALA A 46 7.61 -8.60 -5.61
C ALA A 46 7.24 -8.29 -4.18
N GLY A 47 6.17 -7.56 -3.99
CA GLY A 47 5.85 -6.99 -2.69
C GLY A 47 6.77 -5.80 -2.42
N GLY A 48 6.35 -4.93 -1.54
CA GLY A 48 7.18 -3.79 -1.20
C GLY A 48 6.34 -2.56 -0.94
N LYS A 49 7.02 -1.42 -0.87
CA LYS A 49 6.34 -0.18 -0.52
C LYS A 49 5.52 0.33 -1.68
N VAL A 50 4.22 0.43 -1.46
CA VAL A 50 3.30 1.01 -2.42
C VAL A 50 3.41 2.52 -2.37
N LYS A 51 3.51 3.06 -1.16
CA LYS A 51 3.56 4.50 -0.96
C LYS A 51 4.43 4.79 0.25
N GLU A 52 5.24 5.83 0.16
CA GLU A 52 6.04 6.30 1.28
C GLU A 52 5.55 7.68 1.69
N GLY A 53 5.64 7.95 2.97
CA GLY A 53 5.28 9.28 3.46
C GLY A 53 3.80 9.58 3.40
N ALA A 54 2.96 8.56 3.44
CA ALA A 54 1.52 8.77 3.45
C ALA A 54 1.07 9.20 4.84
N SER A 55 0.08 10.09 4.92
CA SER A 55 -0.51 10.41 6.20
C SER A 55 -1.25 9.19 6.72
N LYS A 56 -1.56 9.19 8.02
CA LYS A 56 -2.27 8.07 8.61
C LYS A 56 -3.59 7.80 7.89
N ALA A 57 -4.34 8.86 7.62
CA ALA A 57 -5.63 8.71 6.95
C ALA A 57 -5.46 8.16 5.54
N ASP A 58 -4.49 8.69 4.81
CA ASP A 58 -4.23 8.22 3.45
C ASP A 58 -3.73 6.79 3.47
N GLY A 59 -2.83 6.47 4.40
CA GLY A 59 -2.31 5.12 4.51
C GLY A 59 -3.39 4.11 4.80
N GLU A 60 -4.29 4.44 5.72
CA GLU A 60 -5.39 3.55 6.06
C GLU A 60 -6.35 3.38 4.89
N GLU A 61 -6.61 4.45 4.17
CA GLU A 61 -7.47 4.37 3.00
C GLU A 61 -6.87 3.48 1.93
N MET A 62 -5.58 3.64 1.66
CA MET A 62 -4.89 2.80 0.69
C MET A 62 -4.91 1.34 1.13
N LYS A 63 -4.67 1.11 2.42
CA LYS A 63 -4.71 -0.23 2.96
C LYS A 63 -6.08 -0.87 2.75
N LYS A 64 -7.14 -0.13 3.05
CA LYS A 64 -8.50 -0.65 2.86
C LYS A 64 -8.77 -0.98 1.41
N LYS A 65 -8.35 -0.10 0.50
CA LYS A 65 -8.58 -0.35 -0.92
C LYS A 65 -7.86 -1.59 -1.41
N LEU A 66 -6.61 -1.75 -0.98
CA LEU A 66 -5.82 -2.90 -1.39
C LEU A 66 -6.35 -4.18 -0.76
N GLU A 67 -6.76 -4.12 0.49
CA GLU A 67 -7.35 -5.29 1.14
C GLU A 67 -8.68 -5.67 0.50
N ALA A 68 -9.46 -4.69 0.08
CA ALA A 68 -10.70 -4.96 -0.64
C ALA A 68 -10.42 -5.63 -1.97
N ALA A 69 -9.26 -5.37 -2.56
CA ALA A 69 -8.85 -6.04 -3.79
C ALA A 69 -8.24 -7.42 -3.53
N GLY A 70 -8.06 -7.80 -2.27
CA GLY A 70 -7.55 -9.11 -1.90
C GLY A 70 -6.10 -9.13 -1.44
N ALA A 71 -5.48 -7.98 -1.28
CA ALA A 71 -4.09 -7.91 -0.88
C ALA A 71 -3.95 -7.81 0.63
N LYS A 72 -2.76 -8.16 1.12
CA LYS A 72 -2.39 -7.89 2.50
C LYS A 72 -1.44 -6.71 2.51
N VAL A 73 -1.71 -5.75 3.35
CA VAL A 73 -0.98 -4.49 3.39
C VAL A 73 -0.67 -4.14 4.85
N GLU A 74 0.49 -3.56 5.07
CA GLU A 74 0.88 -3.08 6.38
C GLU A 74 1.24 -1.61 6.30
N LEU A 75 1.00 -0.91 7.40
CA LEU A 75 1.46 0.46 7.57
C LEU A 75 2.68 0.43 8.48
N LYS A 76 3.77 1.06 8.01
CA LYS A 76 5.01 1.09 8.79
C LYS A 76 5.52 2.52 8.96
#